data_fbd3dafd373640f078f07f51e70c9e4b
#
_entry.id   fbd3dafd373640f078f07f51e70c9e4b
#
_cell.length_a   1.000
_cell.length_b   1.000
_cell.length_c   1.000
_cell.angle_alpha   90.00
_cell.angle_beta   90.00
_cell.angle_gamma   90.00
#
_symmetry.space_group_name_H-M   'P 1'
#
loop_
_entity.id
_entity.type
_entity.pdbx_description
1 polymer ?
#
loop_
_entity_poly.entity_id
_entity_poly.type
_entity_poly.pdbx_seq_one_letter_code
_entity_poly.pdbx_strand_id
1 'polypeptide(L)'
;MNQRPVLIMAGGTGGHVFPALAVAKVLRDRGVPVVWLGVPGSMESRLVPANGFPIEWIRVQGIRGKGLIAWLMAPFRIASAVLQAMAVLRRLRPRAVLGAGGYVSGPGGIAAWLLRIPLLIHEQNAIPGLTNRWLARIASRVLQGFPGSFDKKLEARFVGNPVRADIAAIPQPADRFRGRSGRARLLVFGGSLGAQRLNAMVPLALSLLDPATRPQVRHQAGERGADAARTAYREARVEVEVTPFIEDMPAACNSAMVMAPARHTATSAHA
;
A
#
# COMPACT_ATOMS: atom_id res chain seq x y z
N MET A 1 5.34 -21.28 26.17
CA MET A 1 5.36 -19.85 26.58
C MET A 1 4.48 -19.08 25.61
N ASN A 2 3.36 -18.54 26.07
CA ASN A 2 2.43 -17.78 25.21
C ASN A 2 3.06 -16.42 24.89
N GLN A 3 3.76 -16.32 23.76
CA GLN A 3 4.44 -15.06 23.38
C GLN A 3 3.38 -14.00 23.03
N ARG A 4 3.51 -12.83 23.64
CA ARG A 4 2.63 -11.67 23.34
C ARG A 4 2.79 -11.28 21.87
N PRO A 5 1.69 -11.12 21.11
CA PRO A 5 1.77 -10.88 19.67
C PRO A 5 2.28 -9.46 19.36
N VAL A 6 2.70 -9.27 18.11
CA VAL A 6 2.79 -7.95 17.48
C VAL A 6 1.44 -7.68 16.81
N LEU A 7 0.83 -6.53 17.08
CA LEU A 7 -0.36 -6.08 16.38
C LEU A 7 0.06 -5.23 15.18
N ILE A 8 -0.44 -5.57 13.98
CA ILE A 8 -0.21 -4.81 12.76
C ILE A 8 -1.49 -4.09 12.35
N MET A 9 -1.37 -2.83 11.99
CA MET A 9 -2.44 -1.97 11.51
C MET A 9 -2.06 -1.44 10.13
N ALA A 10 -2.70 -1.97 9.11
CA ALA A 10 -2.58 -1.47 7.74
C ALA A 10 -3.87 -1.74 7.00
N GLY A 11 -4.40 -0.75 6.31
CA GLY A 11 -5.68 -0.92 5.63
C GLY A 11 -5.91 0.05 4.50
N GLY A 12 -7.01 -0.19 3.79
CA GLY A 12 -7.54 0.66 2.72
C GLY A 12 -6.92 0.41 1.36
N THR A 13 -5.61 0.39 1.21
CA THR A 13 -4.96 0.21 -0.10
C THR A 13 -3.82 -0.81 -0.06
N GLY A 14 -3.51 -1.41 -1.24
CA GLY A 14 -2.39 -2.35 -1.38
C GLY A 14 -1.04 -1.75 -0.98
N GLY A 15 -0.86 -0.44 -1.16
CA GLY A 15 0.37 0.26 -0.77
C GLY A 15 0.69 0.17 0.72
N HIS A 16 -0.32 0.02 1.57
CA HIS A 16 -0.16 -0.19 3.00
C HIS A 16 -0.18 -1.68 3.37
N VAL A 17 -1.11 -2.45 2.78
CA VAL A 17 -1.36 -3.84 3.18
C VAL A 17 -0.22 -4.77 2.76
N PHE A 18 0.30 -4.67 1.53
CA PHE A 18 1.35 -5.58 1.05
C PHE A 18 2.69 -5.43 1.79
N PRO A 19 3.23 -4.21 2.03
CA PRO A 19 4.42 -4.06 2.85
C PRO A 19 4.25 -4.58 4.28
N ALA A 20 3.08 -4.34 4.88
CA ALA A 20 2.77 -4.82 6.21
C ALA A 20 2.65 -6.36 6.26
N LEU A 21 2.10 -7.00 5.20
CA LEU A 21 2.08 -8.46 5.06
C LEU A 21 3.50 -9.04 4.90
N ALA A 22 4.40 -8.35 4.20
CA ALA A 22 5.79 -8.77 4.10
C ALA A 22 6.46 -8.80 5.49
N VAL A 23 6.24 -7.76 6.30
CA VAL A 23 6.71 -7.73 7.70
C VAL A 23 6.06 -8.84 8.53
N ALA A 24 4.74 -9.05 8.40
CA ALA A 24 4.02 -10.09 9.13
C ALA A 24 4.58 -11.49 8.86
N LYS A 25 4.89 -11.80 7.60
CA LYS A 25 5.50 -13.08 7.20
C LYS A 25 6.87 -13.27 7.86
N VAL A 26 7.75 -12.27 7.78
CA VAL A 26 9.08 -12.32 8.42
C VAL A 26 8.96 -12.50 9.94
N LEU A 27 8.01 -11.84 10.60
CA LEU A 27 7.77 -12.01 12.03
C LEU A 27 7.30 -13.44 12.34
N ARG A 28 6.36 -13.98 11.59
CA ARG A 28 5.89 -15.36 11.73
C ARG A 28 7.00 -16.37 11.53
N ASP A 29 7.84 -16.19 10.51
CA ASP A 29 8.95 -17.10 10.21
C ASP A 29 10.03 -17.08 11.31
N ARG A 30 10.06 -15.98 12.10
CA ARG A 30 10.89 -15.85 13.33
C ARG A 30 10.17 -16.32 14.60
N GLY A 31 9.01 -17.00 14.47
CA GLY A 31 8.23 -17.49 15.61
C GLY A 31 7.51 -16.39 16.42
N VAL A 32 7.40 -15.17 15.91
CA VAL A 32 6.70 -14.07 16.58
C VAL A 32 5.23 -14.09 16.17
N PRO A 33 4.27 -14.28 17.09
CA PRO A 33 2.85 -14.24 16.78
C PRO A 33 2.45 -12.85 16.26
N VAL A 34 1.62 -12.83 15.21
CA VAL A 34 1.10 -11.61 14.60
C VAL A 34 -0.42 -11.65 14.61
N VAL A 35 -1.03 -10.55 15.01
CA VAL A 35 -2.47 -10.30 14.88
C VAL A 35 -2.66 -9.00 14.12
N TRP A 36 -3.66 -8.95 13.26
CA TRP A 36 -3.96 -7.76 12.48
C TRP A 36 -5.14 -7.00 13.10
N LEU A 37 -5.14 -5.69 13.01
CA LEU A 37 -6.31 -4.85 13.27
C LEU A 37 -6.80 -4.29 11.93
N GLY A 38 -8.05 -4.56 11.58
CA GLY A 38 -8.64 -4.19 10.29
C GLY A 38 -10.05 -3.66 10.37
N VAL A 39 -10.59 -3.30 9.21
CA VAL A 39 -11.97 -2.85 9.03
C VAL A 39 -12.71 -3.83 8.12
N PRO A 40 -13.91 -4.28 8.46
CA PRO A 40 -14.70 -5.17 7.62
C PRO A 40 -14.95 -4.59 6.22
N GLY A 41 -14.94 -5.46 5.19
CA GLY A 41 -15.21 -5.08 3.81
C GLY A 41 -14.09 -4.31 3.09
N SER A 42 -12.95 -4.15 3.72
CA SER A 42 -11.75 -3.51 3.15
C SER A 42 -10.83 -4.52 2.45
N MET A 43 -9.74 -4.05 1.85
CA MET A 43 -8.77 -4.94 1.18
C MET A 43 -8.12 -5.91 2.16
N GLU A 44 -7.76 -5.44 3.35
CA GLU A 44 -7.15 -6.27 4.39
C GLU A 44 -8.08 -7.38 4.86
N SER A 45 -9.41 -7.19 4.78
CA SER A 45 -10.37 -8.23 5.20
C SER A 45 -10.30 -9.50 4.35
N ARG A 46 -9.82 -9.41 3.11
CA ARG A 46 -9.60 -10.55 2.21
C ARG A 46 -8.16 -11.05 2.27
N LEU A 47 -7.21 -10.12 2.18
CA LEU A 47 -5.79 -10.46 2.02
C LEU A 47 -5.16 -11.04 3.29
N VAL A 48 -5.51 -10.52 4.47
CA VAL A 48 -4.88 -10.93 5.72
C VAL A 48 -5.23 -12.38 6.09
N PRO A 49 -6.52 -12.78 6.11
CA PRO A 49 -6.88 -14.18 6.35
C PRO A 49 -6.36 -15.13 5.27
N ALA A 50 -6.37 -14.71 3.99
CA ALA A 50 -5.81 -15.50 2.88
C ALA A 50 -4.30 -15.77 3.02
N ASN A 51 -3.57 -14.97 3.80
CA ASN A 51 -2.17 -15.19 4.16
C ASN A 51 -1.98 -15.88 5.51
N GLY A 52 -3.07 -16.38 6.15
CA GLY A 52 -3.04 -17.15 7.39
C GLY A 52 -2.81 -16.31 8.64
N PHE A 53 -3.14 -15.02 8.63
CA PHE A 53 -3.03 -14.17 9.82
C PHE A 53 -4.41 -13.91 10.43
N PRO A 54 -4.55 -14.02 11.78
CA PRO A 54 -5.76 -13.63 12.47
C PRO A 54 -5.97 -12.12 12.41
N ILE A 55 -7.24 -11.71 12.30
CA ILE A 55 -7.62 -10.31 12.20
C ILE A 55 -8.70 -9.97 13.23
N GLU A 56 -8.51 -8.87 13.92
CA GLU A 56 -9.44 -8.23 14.84
C GLU A 56 -10.09 -7.03 14.15
N TRP A 57 -11.34 -6.80 14.45
CA TRP A 57 -12.15 -5.82 13.73
C TRP A 57 -12.45 -4.59 14.57
N ILE A 58 -12.33 -3.42 13.96
CA ILE A 58 -12.92 -2.18 14.46
C ILE A 58 -13.78 -1.54 13.37
N ARG A 59 -14.79 -0.80 13.79
CA ARG A 59 -15.67 -0.06 12.87
C ARG A 59 -15.13 1.35 12.69
N VAL A 60 -14.49 1.60 11.56
CA VAL A 60 -14.01 2.93 11.17
C VAL A 60 -14.63 3.29 9.83
N GLN A 61 -15.25 4.44 9.74
CA GLN A 61 -15.76 4.98 8.48
C GLN A 61 -14.96 6.21 8.08
N GLY A 62 -14.51 6.26 6.82
CA GLY A 62 -13.90 7.46 6.26
C GLY A 62 -14.88 8.64 6.29
N ILE A 63 -14.37 9.83 6.62
CA ILE A 63 -15.16 11.07 6.76
C ILE A 63 -15.19 11.84 5.44
N ARG A 64 -14.25 11.58 4.52
CA ARG A 64 -14.14 12.29 3.23
C ARG A 64 -15.39 12.13 2.38
N GLY A 65 -15.91 13.25 1.86
CA GLY A 65 -17.05 13.28 0.93
C GLY A 65 -18.42 13.09 1.57
N LYS A 66 -18.54 13.11 2.90
CA LYS A 66 -19.81 12.99 3.62
C LYS A 66 -20.13 14.34 4.25
N GLY A 67 -21.30 14.91 3.94
CA GLY A 67 -21.76 16.26 4.32
C GLY A 67 -21.56 16.68 5.78
N LEU A 68 -22.02 17.89 6.13
CA LEU A 68 -21.77 18.57 7.41
C LEU A 68 -22.07 17.72 8.65
N ILE A 69 -23.16 16.93 8.63
CA ILE A 69 -23.54 16.03 9.73
C ILE A 69 -22.46 14.98 10.00
N ALA A 70 -21.83 14.45 8.97
CA ALA A 70 -20.75 13.47 9.13
C ALA A 70 -19.49 14.09 9.78
N TRP A 71 -19.25 15.37 9.52
CA TRP A 71 -18.19 16.15 10.15
C TRP A 71 -18.45 16.41 11.64
N LEU A 72 -19.68 16.78 12.01
CA LEU A 72 -20.09 16.96 13.40
C LEU A 72 -20.02 15.66 14.21
N MET A 73 -20.33 14.52 13.57
CA MET A 73 -20.27 13.20 14.22
C MET A 73 -18.86 12.59 14.20
N ALA A 74 -17.88 13.20 13.51
CA ALA A 74 -16.54 12.66 13.38
C ALA A 74 -15.82 12.42 14.72
N PRO A 75 -15.84 13.34 15.71
CA PRO A 75 -15.19 13.13 17.00
C PRO A 75 -15.75 11.89 17.74
N PHE A 76 -17.08 11.73 17.75
CA PHE A 76 -17.73 10.58 18.39
C PHE A 76 -17.39 9.26 17.72
N ARG A 77 -17.31 9.24 16.38
CA ARG A 77 -16.92 8.06 15.61
C ARG A 77 -15.45 7.69 15.85
N ILE A 78 -14.58 8.68 15.91
CA ILE A 78 -13.15 8.46 16.23
C ILE A 78 -13.02 7.93 17.66
N ALA A 79 -13.69 8.56 18.63
CA ALA A 79 -13.68 8.10 20.02
C ALA A 79 -14.16 6.65 20.15
N SER A 80 -15.29 6.30 19.50
CA SER A 80 -15.81 4.93 19.46
C SER A 80 -14.79 3.95 18.86
N ALA A 81 -14.13 4.31 17.76
CA ALA A 81 -13.10 3.47 17.14
C ALA A 81 -11.88 3.29 18.04
N VAL A 82 -11.46 4.35 18.75
CA VAL A 82 -10.38 4.29 19.76
C VAL A 82 -10.76 3.35 20.90
N LEU A 83 -11.98 3.46 21.44
CA LEU A 83 -12.45 2.56 22.49
C LEU A 83 -12.50 1.10 22.06
N GLN A 84 -12.96 0.82 20.83
CA GLN A 84 -12.92 -0.53 20.25
C GLN A 84 -11.48 -1.04 20.14
N ALA A 85 -10.56 -0.22 19.62
CA ALA A 85 -9.14 -0.57 19.53
C ALA A 85 -8.54 -0.81 20.92
N MET A 86 -8.86 0.01 21.93
CA MET A 86 -8.41 -0.19 23.31
C MET A 86 -8.90 -1.53 23.89
N ALA A 87 -10.14 -1.90 23.64
CA ALA A 87 -10.67 -3.21 24.07
C ALA A 87 -9.88 -4.36 23.47
N VAL A 88 -9.59 -4.32 22.16
CA VAL A 88 -8.77 -5.31 21.46
C VAL A 88 -7.35 -5.34 22.07
N LEU A 89 -6.69 -4.20 22.22
CA LEU A 89 -5.35 -4.10 22.76
C LEU A 89 -5.24 -4.60 24.22
N ARG A 90 -6.23 -4.31 25.07
CA ARG A 90 -6.27 -4.81 26.46
C ARG A 90 -6.41 -6.32 26.52
N ARG A 91 -7.22 -6.89 25.62
CA ARG A 91 -7.41 -8.35 25.53
C ARG A 91 -6.19 -9.07 25.00
N LEU A 92 -5.60 -8.59 23.90
CA LEU A 92 -4.45 -9.21 23.25
C LEU A 92 -3.13 -8.93 23.97
N ARG A 93 -3.02 -7.82 24.67
CA ARG A 93 -1.79 -7.36 25.34
C ARG A 93 -0.56 -7.45 24.42
N PRO A 94 -0.58 -6.85 23.21
CA PRO A 94 0.52 -7.01 22.28
C PRO A 94 1.82 -6.43 22.86
N ARG A 95 2.96 -7.00 22.47
CA ARG A 95 4.28 -6.50 22.86
C ARG A 95 4.66 -5.18 22.16
N ALA A 96 4.11 -4.95 20.98
CA ALA A 96 4.27 -3.76 20.16
C ALA A 96 3.14 -3.66 19.14
N VAL A 97 2.93 -2.44 18.63
CA VAL A 97 1.96 -2.13 17.58
C VAL A 97 2.70 -1.49 16.41
N LEU A 98 2.49 -2.02 15.20
CA LEU A 98 3.01 -1.46 13.95
C LEU A 98 1.87 -0.82 13.17
N GLY A 99 1.92 0.50 12.96
CA GLY A 99 1.05 1.24 12.07
C GLY A 99 1.72 1.47 10.71
N ALA A 100 1.15 0.89 9.67
CA ALA A 100 1.63 1.08 8.29
C ALA A 100 0.73 2.00 7.46
N GLY A 101 -0.26 2.64 8.08
CA GLY A 101 -1.16 3.58 7.43
C GLY A 101 -2.57 3.03 7.19
N GLY A 102 -3.42 3.87 6.59
CA GLY A 102 -4.84 3.58 6.43
C GLY A 102 -5.68 4.05 7.62
N TYR A 103 -7.01 3.90 7.48
CA TYR A 103 -7.97 4.43 8.48
C TYR A 103 -7.85 3.75 9.84
N VAL A 104 -7.50 2.48 9.85
CA VAL A 104 -7.38 1.66 11.06
C VAL A 104 -6.21 2.10 11.93
N SER A 105 -5.13 2.58 11.33
CA SER A 105 -3.92 2.98 12.06
C SER A 105 -4.15 4.17 12.97
N GLY A 106 -5.06 5.10 12.63
CA GLY A 106 -5.36 6.27 13.45
C GLY A 106 -5.88 5.90 14.84
N PRO A 107 -7.08 5.33 14.94
CA PRO A 107 -7.65 4.91 16.23
C PRO A 107 -6.79 3.91 16.98
N GLY A 108 -6.22 2.92 16.26
CA GLY A 108 -5.38 1.91 16.88
C GLY A 108 -4.07 2.49 17.43
N GLY A 109 -3.45 3.45 16.73
CA GLY A 109 -2.25 4.13 17.20
C GLY A 109 -2.50 5.01 18.42
N ILE A 110 -3.61 5.75 18.44
CA ILE A 110 -4.04 6.51 19.62
C ILE A 110 -4.29 5.57 20.81
N ALA A 111 -4.97 4.45 20.59
CA ALA A 111 -5.24 3.47 21.63
C ALA A 111 -3.94 2.84 22.16
N ALA A 112 -2.97 2.53 21.31
CA ALA A 112 -1.67 2.01 21.71
C ALA A 112 -0.92 3.03 22.59
N TRP A 113 -0.90 4.30 22.19
CA TRP A 113 -0.28 5.38 22.95
C TRP A 113 -0.94 5.56 24.33
N LEU A 114 -2.27 5.60 24.40
CA LEU A 114 -3.01 5.73 25.67
C LEU A 114 -2.74 4.55 26.61
N LEU A 115 -2.55 3.35 26.07
CA LEU A 115 -2.21 2.14 26.84
C LEU A 115 -0.72 1.94 27.06
N ARG A 116 0.13 2.91 26.67
CA ARG A 116 1.59 2.85 26.77
C ARG A 116 2.20 1.60 26.13
N ILE A 117 1.58 1.09 25.07
CA ILE A 117 2.12 0.00 24.25
C ILE A 117 3.06 0.63 23.21
N PRO A 118 4.29 0.10 23.03
CA PRO A 118 5.21 0.62 22.02
C PRO A 118 4.58 0.70 20.63
N LEU A 119 4.47 1.92 20.09
CA LEU A 119 3.92 2.21 18.77
C LEU A 119 5.06 2.48 17.79
N LEU A 120 5.13 1.70 16.73
CA LEU A 120 6.01 1.92 15.60
C LEU A 120 5.18 2.38 14.41
N ILE A 121 5.67 3.37 13.68
CA ILE A 121 5.03 3.81 12.42
C ILE A 121 6.00 3.54 11.28
N HIS A 122 5.50 2.97 10.19
CA HIS A 122 6.21 2.86 8.93
C HIS A 122 5.45 3.59 7.82
N GLU A 123 6.12 4.51 7.14
CA GLU A 123 5.59 5.22 5.98
C GLU A 123 6.25 4.71 4.70
N GLN A 124 5.43 4.29 3.75
CA GLN A 124 5.87 3.71 2.49
C GLN A 124 6.05 4.73 1.38
N ASN A 125 5.48 5.92 1.54
CA ASN A 125 5.48 6.96 0.52
C ASN A 125 6.51 8.06 0.83
N ALA A 126 6.96 8.75 -0.22
CA ALA A 126 7.83 9.91 -0.07
C ALA A 126 7.13 11.08 0.65
N ILE A 127 5.80 11.18 0.51
CA ILE A 127 4.96 12.14 1.24
C ILE A 127 4.08 11.35 2.21
N PRO A 128 4.21 11.56 3.52
CA PRO A 128 3.50 10.77 4.50
C PRO A 128 2.01 11.07 4.50
N GLY A 129 1.23 10.00 4.61
CA GLY A 129 -0.22 10.10 4.79
C GLY A 129 -0.59 10.83 6.08
N LEU A 130 -1.75 11.49 6.10
CA LEU A 130 -2.19 12.33 7.23
C LEU A 130 -2.16 11.54 8.55
N THR A 131 -2.63 10.30 8.56
CA THR A 131 -2.63 9.43 9.74
C THR A 131 -1.21 9.23 10.27
N ASN A 132 -0.26 8.84 9.41
CA ASN A 132 1.12 8.61 9.82
C ASN A 132 1.83 9.89 10.26
N ARG A 133 1.51 11.05 9.63
CA ARG A 133 2.03 12.36 10.06
C ARG A 133 1.64 12.71 11.49
N TRP A 134 0.40 12.43 11.90
CA TRP A 134 -0.07 12.67 13.26
C TRP A 134 0.51 11.66 14.25
N LEU A 135 0.44 10.38 13.92
CA LEU A 135 0.93 9.32 14.80
C LEU A 135 2.43 9.35 15.01
N ALA A 136 3.21 9.83 14.04
CA ALA A 136 4.66 9.98 14.16
C ALA A 136 5.09 10.86 15.34
N ARG A 137 4.21 11.78 15.79
CA ARG A 137 4.50 12.66 16.94
C ARG A 137 4.40 11.97 18.30
N ILE A 138 3.69 10.85 18.36
CA ILE A 138 3.43 10.07 19.57
C ILE A 138 4.01 8.65 19.49
N ALA A 139 4.59 8.29 18.36
CA ALA A 139 5.17 6.98 18.15
C ALA A 139 6.50 6.82 18.89
N SER A 140 6.76 5.62 19.39
CA SER A 140 8.04 5.27 20.02
C SER A 140 9.18 5.19 18.98
N ARG A 141 8.85 4.87 17.73
CA ARG A 141 9.79 4.83 16.58
C ARG A 141 9.04 5.17 15.29
N VAL A 142 9.69 5.97 14.46
CA VAL A 142 9.22 6.33 13.12
C VAL A 142 10.19 5.75 12.10
N LEU A 143 9.64 4.96 11.17
CA LEU A 143 10.37 4.32 10.09
C LEU A 143 9.88 4.87 8.76
N GLN A 144 10.76 5.03 7.79
CA GLN A 144 10.41 5.59 6.47
C GLN A 144 11.02 4.78 5.33
N GLY A 145 10.23 4.60 4.28
CA GLY A 145 10.61 3.92 3.05
C GLY A 145 11.44 4.79 2.11
N PHE A 146 11.35 6.12 2.25
CA PHE A 146 12.12 7.09 1.49
C PHE A 146 12.76 8.11 2.43
N PRO A 147 14.03 8.50 2.19
CA PRO A 147 14.67 9.55 2.98
C PRO A 147 13.90 10.87 2.88
N GLY A 148 13.72 11.55 4.00
CA GLY A 148 13.09 12.86 4.03
C GLY A 148 11.56 12.85 3.95
N SER A 149 10.90 11.69 4.09
CA SER A 149 9.43 11.63 4.16
C SER A 149 8.88 12.41 5.36
N PHE A 150 9.59 12.43 6.46
CA PHE A 150 9.21 13.17 7.67
C PHE A 150 10.17 14.32 7.98
N ASP A 151 9.70 15.28 8.77
CA ASP A 151 10.53 16.34 9.33
C ASP A 151 11.70 15.73 10.14
N LYS A 152 12.89 16.33 10.03
CA LYS A 152 14.10 15.87 10.75
C LYS A 152 13.91 15.78 12.27
N LYS A 153 13.04 16.63 12.85
CA LYS A 153 12.72 16.62 14.30
C LYS A 153 12.08 15.31 14.78
N LEU A 154 11.50 14.50 13.86
CA LEU A 154 10.89 13.22 14.20
C LEU A 154 11.89 12.06 14.19
N GLU A 155 13.17 12.31 13.87
CA GLU A 155 14.26 11.33 13.85
C GLU A 155 13.85 10.02 13.12
N ALA A 156 13.10 10.17 12.03
CA ALA A 156 12.59 9.03 11.27
C ALA A 156 13.73 8.25 10.64
N ARG A 157 13.81 6.97 10.98
CA ARG A 157 14.88 6.08 10.47
C ARG A 157 14.51 5.59 9.07
N PHE A 158 15.41 5.79 8.10
CA PHE A 158 15.29 5.18 6.79
C PHE A 158 15.58 3.67 6.88
N VAL A 159 14.62 2.86 6.44
CA VAL A 159 14.69 1.38 6.42
C VAL A 159 14.31 0.78 5.08
N GLY A 160 13.91 1.60 4.11
CA GLY A 160 13.34 1.15 2.85
C GLY A 160 11.90 0.64 3.00
N ASN A 161 11.35 0.17 1.91
CA ASN A 161 10.03 -0.47 1.90
C ASN A 161 10.17 -1.99 1.98
N PRO A 162 9.39 -2.66 2.86
CA PRO A 162 9.31 -4.11 2.87
C PRO A 162 8.76 -4.61 1.53
N VAL A 163 9.54 -5.46 0.86
CA VAL A 163 9.20 -6.06 -0.43
C VAL A 163 8.80 -7.51 -0.21
N ARG A 164 7.81 -7.99 -0.95
CA ARG A 164 7.40 -9.40 -0.96
C ARG A 164 8.60 -10.27 -1.39
N ALA A 165 8.76 -11.42 -0.77
CA ALA A 165 9.88 -12.32 -1.03
C ALA A 165 9.95 -12.77 -2.51
N ASP A 166 8.81 -13.01 -3.14
CA ASP A 166 8.70 -13.39 -4.55
C ASP A 166 9.15 -12.28 -5.52
N ILE A 167 8.94 -11.00 -5.16
CA ILE A 167 9.47 -9.86 -5.91
C ILE A 167 10.96 -9.68 -5.64
N ALA A 168 11.38 -9.83 -4.39
CA ALA A 168 12.79 -9.70 -4.01
C ALA A 168 13.68 -10.80 -4.63
N ALA A 169 13.10 -11.97 -4.92
CA ALA A 169 13.77 -13.10 -5.57
C ALA A 169 13.94 -12.94 -7.11
N ILE A 170 13.38 -11.89 -7.71
CA ILE A 170 13.56 -11.64 -9.15
C ILE A 170 15.04 -11.36 -9.41
N PRO A 171 15.66 -12.04 -10.40
CA PRO A 171 17.06 -11.81 -10.74
C PRO A 171 17.37 -10.36 -11.07
N GLN A 172 18.59 -9.93 -10.82
CA GLN A 172 19.04 -8.59 -11.15
C GLN A 172 18.87 -8.29 -12.64
N PRO A 173 18.62 -7.03 -13.04
CA PRO A 173 18.44 -6.65 -14.45
C PRO A 173 19.56 -7.16 -15.37
N ALA A 174 20.81 -7.11 -14.92
CA ALA A 174 21.96 -7.58 -15.68
C ALA A 174 21.85 -9.07 -16.05
N ASP A 175 21.33 -9.90 -15.15
CA ASP A 175 21.19 -11.34 -15.39
C ASP A 175 19.94 -11.67 -16.21
N ARG A 176 18.80 -11.06 -15.86
CA ARG A 176 17.53 -11.34 -16.53
C ARG A 176 17.42 -10.73 -17.93
N PHE A 177 18.26 -9.77 -18.29
CA PHE A 177 18.30 -9.18 -19.63
C PHE A 177 19.35 -9.84 -20.54
N ARG A 178 20.24 -10.67 -19.98
CA ARG A 178 21.25 -11.38 -20.76
C ARG A 178 20.61 -12.26 -21.82
N GLY A 179 21.00 -12.09 -23.08
CA GLY A 179 20.49 -12.86 -24.22
C GLY A 179 19.07 -12.48 -24.67
N ARG A 180 18.44 -11.45 -24.09
CA ARG A 180 17.15 -10.95 -24.60
C ARG A 180 17.37 -10.13 -25.86
N SER A 181 16.60 -10.46 -26.89
CA SER A 181 16.56 -9.77 -28.18
C SER A 181 15.12 -9.39 -28.51
N GLY A 182 14.93 -8.57 -29.54
CA GLY A 182 13.63 -8.15 -30.03
C GLY A 182 13.14 -6.86 -29.37
N ARG A 183 11.82 -6.62 -29.46
CA ARG A 183 11.21 -5.37 -28.94
C ARG A 183 11.30 -5.28 -27.43
N ALA A 184 11.57 -4.07 -26.92
CA ALA A 184 11.53 -3.79 -25.50
C ALA A 184 10.14 -4.14 -24.91
N ARG A 185 10.12 -4.60 -23.66
CA ARG A 185 8.87 -4.93 -22.93
C ARG A 185 8.62 -3.91 -21.85
N LEU A 186 7.52 -3.17 -21.98
CA LEU A 186 7.12 -2.12 -21.06
C LEU A 186 5.97 -2.63 -20.17
N LEU A 187 6.18 -2.64 -18.85
CA LEU A 187 5.16 -2.89 -17.86
C LEU A 187 4.68 -1.55 -17.28
N VAL A 188 3.40 -1.23 -17.46
CA VAL A 188 2.73 -0.06 -16.88
C VAL A 188 1.78 -0.52 -15.79
N PHE A 189 1.87 0.06 -14.59
CA PHE A 189 0.98 -0.32 -13.50
C PHE A 189 0.68 0.83 -12.56
N GLY A 190 -0.60 0.99 -12.24
CA GLY A 190 -1.14 2.03 -11.37
C GLY A 190 -1.48 1.57 -9.96
N GLY A 191 -1.16 0.32 -9.62
CA GLY A 191 -1.65 -0.32 -8.40
C GLY A 191 -3.13 -0.73 -8.50
N SER A 192 -3.72 -1.22 -7.39
CA SER A 192 -5.07 -1.79 -7.38
C SER A 192 -6.19 -0.83 -7.77
N LEU A 193 -5.98 0.47 -7.60
CA LEU A 193 -6.96 1.51 -7.97
C LEU A 193 -6.74 2.08 -9.38
N GLY A 194 -5.64 1.67 -10.04
CA GLY A 194 -5.22 2.24 -11.31
C GLY A 194 -4.62 3.65 -11.16
N ALA A 195 -4.16 4.19 -12.27
CA ALA A 195 -3.62 5.55 -12.34
C ALA A 195 -4.17 6.25 -13.58
N GLN A 196 -5.20 7.06 -13.40
CA GLN A 196 -5.90 7.74 -14.52
C GLN A 196 -4.94 8.48 -15.45
N ARG A 197 -3.92 9.16 -14.91
CA ARG A 197 -2.91 9.84 -15.73
C ARG A 197 -2.09 8.88 -16.58
N LEU A 198 -1.67 7.73 -16.04
CA LEU A 198 -0.98 6.72 -16.85
C LEU A 198 -1.91 6.14 -17.91
N ASN A 199 -3.16 5.83 -17.54
CA ASN A 199 -4.16 5.29 -18.46
C ASN A 199 -4.43 6.23 -19.65
N ALA A 200 -4.35 7.54 -19.46
CA ALA A 200 -4.54 8.53 -20.51
C ALA A 200 -3.25 8.86 -21.29
N MET A 201 -2.13 9.04 -20.59
CA MET A 201 -0.92 9.59 -21.22
C MET A 201 -0.04 8.53 -21.89
N VAL A 202 -0.03 7.30 -21.40
CA VAL A 202 0.81 6.25 -21.99
C VAL A 202 0.36 5.88 -23.42
N PRO A 203 -0.93 5.74 -23.73
CA PRO A 203 -1.38 5.55 -25.11
C PRO A 203 -0.88 6.64 -26.06
N LEU A 204 -1.02 7.91 -25.65
CA LEU A 204 -0.57 9.06 -26.42
C LEU A 204 0.95 9.06 -26.64
N ALA A 205 1.71 8.80 -25.57
CA ALA A 205 3.17 8.74 -25.67
C ALA A 205 3.64 7.63 -26.63
N LEU A 206 2.98 6.46 -26.58
CA LEU A 206 3.30 5.36 -27.47
C LEU A 206 2.89 5.60 -28.92
N SER A 207 1.85 6.38 -29.17
CA SER A 207 1.45 6.73 -30.54
C SER A 207 2.51 7.59 -31.26
N LEU A 208 3.33 8.33 -30.52
CA LEU A 208 4.44 9.14 -31.07
C LEU A 208 5.66 8.32 -31.48
N LEU A 209 5.73 7.04 -31.08
CA LEU A 209 6.83 6.17 -31.46
C LEU A 209 6.55 5.46 -32.77
N ASP A 210 7.62 5.22 -33.55
CA ASP A 210 7.56 4.40 -34.75
C ASP A 210 6.98 3.01 -34.42
N PRO A 211 5.94 2.54 -35.11
CA PRO A 211 5.36 1.22 -34.92
C PRO A 211 6.37 0.07 -34.96
N ALA A 212 7.45 0.20 -35.75
CA ALA A 212 8.49 -0.83 -35.87
C ALA A 212 9.33 -0.97 -34.60
N THR A 213 9.58 0.13 -33.90
CA THR A 213 10.44 0.16 -32.69
C THR A 213 9.64 0.24 -31.39
N ARG A 214 8.32 0.37 -31.49
CA ARG A 214 7.43 0.49 -30.35
C ARG A 214 7.54 -0.73 -29.42
N PRO A 215 7.65 -0.54 -28.10
CA PRO A 215 7.73 -1.64 -27.14
C PRO A 215 6.46 -2.49 -27.13
N GLN A 216 6.58 -3.76 -26.75
CA GLN A 216 5.45 -4.56 -26.31
C GLN A 216 5.00 -4.08 -24.94
N VAL A 217 3.71 -3.79 -24.77
CA VAL A 217 3.20 -3.16 -23.55
C VAL A 217 2.23 -4.09 -22.84
N ARG A 218 2.39 -4.21 -21.54
CA ARG A 218 1.40 -4.77 -20.63
C ARG A 218 0.99 -3.68 -19.64
N HIS A 219 -0.30 -3.34 -19.60
CA HIS A 219 -0.80 -2.23 -18.79
C HIS A 219 -1.86 -2.69 -17.79
N GLN A 220 -1.55 -2.59 -16.52
CA GLN A 220 -2.52 -2.74 -15.44
C GLN A 220 -3.20 -1.39 -15.18
N ALA A 221 -4.42 -1.24 -15.64
CA ALA A 221 -5.15 0.03 -15.62
C ALA A 221 -6.05 0.22 -14.38
N GLY A 222 -6.22 -0.82 -13.54
CA GLY A 222 -7.17 -0.85 -12.44
C GLY A 222 -8.60 -1.19 -12.91
N GLU A 223 -9.43 -1.76 -12.04
CA GLU A 223 -10.78 -2.21 -12.41
C GLU A 223 -11.65 -1.10 -13.02
N ARG A 224 -11.60 0.10 -12.45
CA ARG A 224 -12.41 1.24 -12.91
C ARG A 224 -11.85 1.93 -14.15
N GLY A 225 -10.57 1.72 -14.46
CA GLY A 225 -9.88 2.41 -15.54
C GLY A 225 -9.63 1.55 -16.78
N ALA A 226 -9.86 0.25 -16.71
CA ALA A 226 -9.47 -0.70 -17.76
C ALA A 226 -10.17 -0.40 -19.12
N ASP A 227 -11.47 -0.15 -19.11
CA ASP A 227 -12.21 0.11 -20.34
C ASP A 227 -11.85 1.46 -20.98
N ALA A 228 -11.68 2.50 -20.17
CA ALA A 228 -11.19 3.79 -20.63
C ALA A 228 -9.77 3.69 -21.21
N ALA A 229 -8.88 2.93 -20.58
CA ALA A 229 -7.55 2.68 -21.09
C ALA A 229 -7.57 1.91 -22.43
N ARG A 230 -8.39 0.85 -22.57
CA ARG A 230 -8.54 0.12 -23.82
C ARG A 230 -9.03 1.03 -24.95
N THR A 231 -9.98 1.92 -24.66
CA THR A 231 -10.47 2.91 -25.63
C THR A 231 -9.38 3.86 -26.05
N ALA A 232 -8.62 4.44 -25.10
CA ALA A 232 -7.51 5.35 -25.39
C ALA A 232 -6.41 4.68 -26.24
N TYR A 233 -6.11 3.39 -26.00
CA TYR A 233 -5.15 2.65 -26.82
C TYR A 233 -5.67 2.38 -28.25
N ARG A 234 -6.96 2.09 -28.41
CA ARG A 234 -7.58 1.93 -29.76
C ARG A 234 -7.54 3.23 -30.54
N GLU A 235 -7.89 4.36 -29.91
CA GLU A 235 -7.83 5.68 -30.51
C GLU A 235 -6.40 6.08 -30.92
N ALA A 236 -5.42 5.72 -30.07
CA ALA A 236 -4.00 5.93 -30.33
C ALA A 236 -3.41 4.94 -31.36
N ARG A 237 -4.17 3.96 -31.87
CA ARG A 237 -3.72 2.88 -32.76
C ARG A 237 -2.49 2.13 -32.24
N VAL A 238 -2.54 1.78 -30.94
CA VAL A 238 -1.48 1.05 -30.25
C VAL A 238 -2.02 -0.28 -29.74
N GLU A 239 -1.44 -1.39 -30.19
CA GLU A 239 -1.75 -2.72 -29.63
C GLU A 239 -1.11 -2.90 -28.27
N VAL A 240 -1.94 -3.33 -27.29
CA VAL A 240 -1.49 -3.49 -25.90
C VAL A 240 -2.35 -4.49 -25.14
N GLU A 241 -1.73 -5.23 -24.23
CA GLU A 241 -2.45 -6.04 -23.25
C GLU A 241 -2.89 -5.14 -22.08
N VAL A 242 -4.18 -4.78 -22.02
CA VAL A 242 -4.76 -4.02 -20.91
C VAL A 242 -5.50 -4.95 -19.97
N THR A 243 -5.04 -5.03 -18.71
CA THR A 243 -5.70 -5.83 -17.67
C THR A 243 -6.15 -4.94 -16.50
N PRO A 244 -7.28 -5.27 -15.85
CA PRO A 244 -7.67 -4.59 -14.61
C PRO A 244 -6.67 -4.78 -13.49
N PHE A 245 -6.15 -6.02 -13.38
CA PHE A 245 -5.22 -6.44 -12.35
C PHE A 245 -4.21 -7.46 -12.90
N ILE A 246 -3.00 -7.50 -12.36
CA ILE A 246 -1.99 -8.50 -12.64
C ILE A 246 -1.81 -9.36 -11.39
N GLU A 247 -2.22 -10.63 -11.48
CA GLU A 247 -2.13 -11.57 -10.35
C GLU A 247 -0.67 -11.98 -10.11
N ASP A 248 0.01 -12.40 -11.16
CA ASP A 248 1.43 -12.76 -11.12
C ASP A 248 2.31 -11.54 -11.44
N MET A 249 2.40 -10.63 -10.48
CA MET A 249 3.27 -9.46 -10.57
C MET A 249 4.76 -9.83 -10.64
N PRO A 250 5.27 -10.85 -9.92
CA PRO A 250 6.65 -11.33 -10.10
C PRO A 250 6.99 -11.69 -11.54
N ALA A 251 6.17 -12.49 -12.21
CA ALA A 251 6.39 -12.85 -13.62
C ALA A 251 6.32 -11.63 -14.53
N ALA A 252 5.36 -10.72 -14.30
CA ALA A 252 5.26 -9.47 -15.06
C ALA A 252 6.51 -8.60 -14.88
N CYS A 253 6.99 -8.40 -13.66
CA CYS A 253 8.22 -7.66 -13.37
C CYS A 253 9.45 -8.34 -13.96
N ASN A 254 9.52 -9.67 -13.86
CA ASN A 254 10.64 -10.44 -14.43
C ASN A 254 10.68 -10.30 -15.95
N SER A 255 9.54 -10.29 -16.63
CA SER A 255 9.47 -10.15 -18.08
C SER A 255 9.77 -8.74 -18.58
N ALA A 256 9.48 -7.72 -17.81
CA ALA A 256 9.62 -6.32 -18.20
C ALA A 256 11.08 -5.88 -18.30
N MET A 257 11.38 -5.09 -19.33
CA MET A 257 12.67 -4.39 -19.48
C MET A 257 12.58 -2.95 -18.96
N VAL A 258 11.40 -2.35 -19.07
CA VAL A 258 11.09 -1.01 -18.55
C VAL A 258 9.83 -1.09 -17.72
N MET A 259 9.78 -0.36 -16.61
CA MET A 259 8.62 -0.28 -15.74
C MET A 259 8.19 1.18 -15.56
N ALA A 260 6.90 1.45 -15.75
CA ALA A 260 6.28 2.75 -15.49
C ALA A 260 5.25 2.61 -14.35
N PRO A 261 5.70 2.69 -13.09
CA PRO A 261 4.78 2.66 -11.96
C PRO A 261 4.14 4.03 -11.74
N ALA A 262 2.88 4.03 -11.31
CA ALA A 262 2.29 5.26 -10.78
C ALA A 262 3.01 5.66 -9.50
N ARG A 263 3.48 6.89 -9.44
CA ARG A 263 3.89 7.49 -8.17
C ARG A 263 2.61 7.87 -7.41
N HIS A 264 2.45 7.37 -6.20
CA HIS A 264 1.46 7.91 -5.28
C HIS A 264 1.97 9.28 -4.78
N THR A 265 1.81 10.29 -5.62
CA THR A 265 1.84 11.66 -5.13
C THR A 265 0.51 11.87 -4.42
N ALA A 266 0.56 12.24 -3.15
CA ALA A 266 -0.59 12.77 -2.41
C ALA A 266 -0.96 14.16 -2.99
N THR A 267 -1.33 14.19 -4.28
CA THR A 267 -1.82 15.40 -4.96
C THR A 267 -3.31 15.23 -5.13
N SER A 268 -4.02 15.45 -4.05
CA SER A 268 -5.43 15.84 -4.09
C SER A 268 -5.70 16.77 -2.92
N ALA A 269 -5.00 17.90 -2.95
CA ALA A 269 -5.43 19.10 -2.28
C ALA A 269 -5.36 20.20 -3.33
N HIS A 270 -6.52 20.61 -3.77
CA HIS A 270 -6.90 21.79 -4.56
C HIS A 270 -7.66 21.41 -5.84
N ALA A 271 -8.93 21.20 -5.71
CA ALA A 271 -10.04 21.77 -6.47
C ALA A 271 -11.31 21.58 -5.63
#